data_a8cbc5b9636e78a1096aec23b98fc45b
#
_entry.id   a8cbc5b9636e78a1096aec23b98fc45b
#
_cell.length_a   1.000
_cell.length_b   1.000
_cell.length_c   1.000
_cell.angle_alpha   90.00
_cell.angle_beta   90.00
_cell.angle_gamma   90.00
#
_symmetry.space_group_name_H-M   'P 1'
#
loop_
_entity.id
_entity.type
_entity.pdbx_description
1 polymer ?
#
loop_
_entity_poly.entity_id
_entity_poly.type
_entity_poly.pdbx_seq_one_letter_code
_entity_poly.pdbx_strand_id
1 'polypeptide(L)'
;MTINKQQTYCYTGPETYHALIGQIMASCGYTGGHEIQEIGASVVLQEQDVRVHLACTYQSESRVWRSEAWIFRQERKREMIKTCLLQWHQRFCGGPYNVWGTLIGVRPTKLIHRLLDQGLSPKDVKEYVCQTYHVEESKTQDLLDMAIIQRPYVLNPKKIISLYVGIPYCPSHCMYCSFPSKLIFQEDTAFLQRFTDAVERDLQDIALLCQQYGLQIHSVYVGGGTPTCLPQPLLQRIVETIQKQIPSDIEWTVEAGRPDTATQDMLAMLRQRGVNRISVNPQTMQQRILDRIGRQHTVEAVYQMYNRCRQMAFPVVNMDFIAGLPGQTVEDMRENMEIVCQLHPENVTIHTLALKKRAPLFHHPLREAIPDADTVRAMLSICKQTLQQHVYIPYYMY
;
A
#
# COMPACT_ATOMS: atom_id res chain seq x y z
N MET A 1 -16.71 23.15 -17.79
CA MET A 1 -15.37 23.40 -17.20
C MET A 1 -15.58 24.06 -15.84
N THR A 2 -15.75 23.28 -14.80
CA THR A 2 -15.77 23.79 -13.42
C THR A 2 -14.32 23.71 -12.93
N ILE A 3 -13.66 24.85 -12.86
CA ILE A 3 -12.36 24.98 -12.19
C ILE A 3 -12.61 24.56 -10.75
N ASN A 4 -12.08 23.40 -10.34
CA ASN A 4 -12.10 22.98 -8.94
C ASN A 4 -11.31 24.01 -8.15
N LYS A 5 -12.00 24.97 -7.55
CA LYS A 5 -11.39 25.95 -6.65
C LYS A 5 -10.75 25.17 -5.50
N GLN A 6 -9.46 25.31 -5.36
CA GLN A 6 -8.67 24.59 -4.37
C GLN A 6 -9.07 25.11 -2.98
N GLN A 7 -9.76 24.27 -2.20
CA GLN A 7 -10.15 24.64 -0.84
C GLN A 7 -8.92 24.61 0.06
N THR A 8 -8.72 25.64 0.87
CA THR A 8 -7.59 25.71 1.80
C THR A 8 -8.05 25.61 3.25
N TYR A 9 -7.19 25.13 4.13
CA TYR A 9 -7.43 25.17 5.56
C TYR A 9 -6.25 25.79 6.29
N CYS A 10 -6.54 26.47 7.41
CA CYS A 10 -5.57 26.97 8.35
C CYS A 10 -5.75 26.27 9.70
N TYR A 11 -4.65 25.91 10.32
CA TYR A 11 -4.65 25.29 11.64
C TYR A 11 -3.92 26.15 12.65
N THR A 12 -4.53 26.35 13.81
CA THR A 12 -3.94 27.00 14.97
C THR A 12 -4.08 26.11 16.20
N GLY A 13 -2.97 25.72 16.79
CA GLY A 13 -2.97 24.85 17.97
C GLY A 13 -1.63 24.13 18.18
N PRO A 14 -1.56 23.16 19.11
CA PRO A 14 -0.34 22.43 19.42
C PRO A 14 0.22 21.69 18.19
N GLU A 15 1.53 21.80 17.96
CA GLU A 15 2.25 21.18 16.83
C GLU A 15 2.04 19.66 16.75
N THR A 16 1.85 19.00 17.90
CA THR A 16 1.63 17.56 18.00
C THR A 16 0.41 17.04 17.22
N TYR A 17 -0.54 17.92 16.87
CA TYR A 17 -1.75 17.60 16.10
C TYR A 17 -1.70 18.08 14.66
N HIS A 18 -0.70 18.85 14.27
CA HIS A 18 -0.60 19.39 12.91
C HIS A 18 -0.71 18.31 11.84
N ALA A 19 0.07 17.23 11.98
CA ALA A 19 0.04 16.11 11.04
C ALA A 19 -1.32 15.38 11.03
N LEU A 20 -1.96 15.20 12.19
CA LEU A 20 -3.26 14.54 12.32
C LEU A 20 -4.36 15.35 11.63
N ILE A 21 -4.42 16.64 11.92
CA ILE A 21 -5.42 17.55 11.34
C ILE A 21 -5.19 17.67 9.84
N GLY A 22 -3.92 17.79 9.41
CA GLY A 22 -3.56 17.82 8.01
C GLY A 22 -4.03 16.60 7.22
N GLN A 23 -3.88 15.39 7.78
CA GLN A 23 -4.38 14.15 7.16
C GLN A 23 -5.91 14.14 7.01
N ILE A 24 -6.63 14.61 8.03
CA ILE A 24 -8.09 14.66 8.00
C ILE A 24 -8.57 15.69 6.99
N MET A 25 -8.02 16.89 7.03
CA MET A 25 -8.41 17.96 6.13
C MET A 25 -8.08 17.62 4.67
N ALA A 26 -6.93 16.97 4.42
CA ALA A 26 -6.59 16.44 3.10
C ALA A 26 -7.58 15.37 2.63
N SER A 27 -8.05 14.48 3.52
CA SER A 27 -9.08 13.48 3.19
C SER A 27 -10.45 14.10 2.87
N CYS A 28 -10.68 15.33 3.34
CA CYS A 28 -11.87 16.15 3.05
C CYS A 28 -11.68 17.06 1.82
N GLY A 29 -10.53 16.97 1.13
CA GLY A 29 -10.28 17.76 -0.09
C GLY A 29 -9.64 19.13 0.13
N TYR A 30 -9.13 19.41 1.35
CA TYR A 30 -8.46 20.69 1.63
C TYR A 30 -6.94 20.57 1.49
N THR A 31 -6.30 21.65 1.09
CA THR A 31 -4.85 21.84 1.14
C THR A 31 -4.46 22.78 2.26
N GLY A 32 -3.36 22.52 2.96
CA GLY A 32 -2.84 23.39 4.01
C GLY A 32 -2.37 24.74 3.45
N GLY A 33 -2.69 25.85 4.16
CA GLY A 33 -2.29 27.21 3.81
C GLY A 33 -2.11 28.07 5.06
N HIS A 34 -1.50 29.24 4.89
CA HIS A 34 -1.34 30.22 5.97
C HIS A 34 -2.56 31.12 6.11
N GLU A 35 -3.33 31.26 5.05
CA GLU A 35 -4.55 32.07 5.01
C GLU A 35 -5.66 31.34 4.26
N ILE A 36 -6.91 31.62 4.65
CA ILE A 36 -8.11 31.17 3.95
C ILE A 36 -8.29 32.04 2.72
N GLN A 37 -8.25 31.44 1.55
CA GLN A 37 -8.59 32.13 0.31
C GLN A 37 -10.11 32.28 0.16
N GLU A 38 -10.67 32.22 -1.05
CA GLU A 38 -12.10 32.42 -1.29
C GLU A 38 -13.00 31.40 -0.61
N ILE A 39 -12.54 30.14 -0.54
CA ILE A 39 -13.22 29.03 0.13
C ILE A 39 -12.21 28.34 1.03
N GLY A 40 -12.57 28.12 2.29
CA GLY A 40 -11.62 27.49 3.19
C GLY A 40 -12.16 27.21 4.58
N ALA A 41 -11.33 26.56 5.37
CA ALA A 41 -11.63 26.17 6.73
C ALA A 41 -10.57 26.69 7.72
N SER A 42 -11.01 27.12 8.90
CA SER A 42 -10.14 27.39 10.03
C SER A 42 -10.39 26.34 11.11
N VAL A 43 -9.33 25.72 11.60
CA VAL A 43 -9.35 24.74 12.68
C VAL A 43 -8.51 25.26 13.83
N VAL A 44 -9.12 25.50 14.97
CA VAL A 44 -8.47 25.99 16.18
C VAL A 44 -8.60 24.93 17.27
N LEU A 45 -7.47 24.52 17.87
CA LEU A 45 -7.43 23.55 18.94
C LEU A 45 -6.67 24.13 20.12
N GLN A 46 -7.29 24.11 21.30
CA GLN A 46 -6.68 24.55 22.57
C GLN A 46 -6.79 23.43 23.61
N GLU A 47 -5.71 23.17 24.31
CA GLU A 47 -5.69 22.24 25.44
C GLU A 47 -5.66 23.04 26.74
N GLN A 48 -6.58 22.73 27.64
CA GLN A 48 -6.65 23.30 28.98
C GLN A 48 -6.86 22.18 30.00
N ASP A 49 -5.86 21.90 30.81
CA ASP A 49 -5.85 20.83 31.83
C ASP A 49 -6.36 19.47 31.28
N VAL A 50 -7.59 19.09 31.67
CA VAL A 50 -8.23 17.81 31.26
C VAL A 50 -9.19 17.96 30.08
N ARG A 51 -9.31 19.16 29.50
CA ARG A 51 -10.25 19.45 28.42
C ARG A 51 -9.55 19.89 27.14
N VAL A 52 -10.13 19.54 26.02
CA VAL A 52 -9.71 19.97 24.68
C VAL A 52 -10.85 20.77 24.08
N HIS A 53 -10.55 21.97 23.64
CA HIS A 53 -11.45 22.85 22.90
C HIS A 53 -11.09 22.79 21.42
N LEU A 54 -12.00 22.33 20.58
CA LEU A 54 -11.86 22.29 19.13
C LEU A 54 -12.92 23.18 18.51
N ALA A 55 -12.51 24.15 17.71
CA ALA A 55 -13.41 25.03 16.96
C ALA A 55 -13.08 24.96 15.48
N CYS A 56 -14.09 24.83 14.64
CA CYS A 56 -13.97 24.80 13.19
C CYS A 56 -14.88 25.85 12.58
N THR A 57 -14.36 26.60 11.63
CA THR A 57 -15.11 27.60 10.86
C THR A 57 -14.91 27.36 9.38
N TYR A 58 -15.98 27.40 8.60
CA TYR A 58 -15.97 27.24 7.15
C TYR A 58 -16.48 28.48 6.47
N GLN A 59 -15.78 28.91 5.44
CA GLN A 59 -16.21 30.01 4.55
C GLN A 59 -16.56 29.39 3.18
N SER A 60 -17.81 29.62 2.75
CA SER A 60 -18.31 29.21 1.42
C SER A 60 -18.11 30.30 0.37
N GLU A 61 -18.36 29.99 -0.91
CA GLU A 61 -18.34 30.96 -2.03
C GLU A 61 -19.27 32.16 -1.82
N SER A 62 -20.39 31.98 -1.12
CA SER A 62 -21.32 33.03 -0.76
C SER A 62 -20.85 33.88 0.44
N ARG A 63 -19.62 33.70 0.91
CA ARG A 63 -19.04 34.32 2.11
C ARG A 63 -19.86 34.11 3.40
N VAL A 64 -20.59 33.01 3.46
CA VAL A 64 -21.31 32.58 4.66
C VAL A 64 -20.37 31.79 5.54
N TRP A 65 -20.16 32.27 6.77
CA TRP A 65 -19.39 31.62 7.80
C TRP A 65 -20.27 30.63 8.57
N ARG A 66 -19.79 29.40 8.73
CA ARG A 66 -20.44 28.36 9.53
C ARG A 66 -19.43 27.83 10.54
N SER A 67 -19.74 27.99 11.82
CA SER A 67 -18.84 27.61 12.92
C SER A 67 -19.48 26.57 13.78
N GLU A 68 -18.65 25.65 14.29
CA GLU A 68 -19.03 24.68 15.31
C GLU A 68 -17.85 24.50 16.27
N ALA A 69 -18.12 24.30 17.55
CA ALA A 69 -17.09 24.07 18.55
C ALA A 69 -17.48 22.93 19.48
N TRP A 70 -16.49 22.18 19.93
CA TRP A 70 -16.64 21.04 20.83
C TRP A 70 -15.67 21.16 22.02
N ILE A 71 -16.12 20.66 23.15
CA ILE A 71 -15.30 20.52 24.37
C ILE A 71 -15.38 19.05 24.78
N PHE A 72 -14.22 18.37 24.87
CA PHE A 72 -14.15 16.98 25.27
C PHE A 72 -12.96 16.72 26.22
N ARG A 73 -13.02 15.61 26.93
CA ARG A 73 -11.91 15.19 27.83
C ARG A 73 -10.69 14.77 27.04
N GLN A 74 -9.50 14.89 27.65
CA GLN A 74 -8.22 14.48 27.00
C GLN A 74 -8.14 12.99 26.67
N GLU A 75 -8.92 12.14 27.35
CA GLU A 75 -9.04 10.73 27.02
C GLU A 75 -9.62 10.59 25.59
N ARG A 76 -8.91 9.81 24.74
CA ARG A 76 -9.25 9.62 23.32
C ARG A 76 -9.29 10.89 22.48
N LYS A 77 -8.57 11.93 22.88
CA LYS A 77 -8.58 13.22 22.19
C LYS A 77 -8.33 13.13 20.66
N ARG A 78 -7.44 12.23 20.24
CA ARG A 78 -7.13 12.06 18.80
C ARG A 78 -8.34 11.55 18.03
N GLU A 79 -9.08 10.58 18.54
CA GLU A 79 -10.30 10.04 17.93
C GLU A 79 -11.42 11.09 17.93
N MET A 80 -11.57 11.81 19.02
CA MET A 80 -12.57 12.89 19.12
C MET A 80 -12.29 14.01 18.13
N ILE A 81 -11.04 14.47 17.99
CA ILE A 81 -10.65 15.46 16.98
C ILE A 81 -11.05 14.99 15.58
N LYS A 82 -10.72 13.76 15.22
CA LYS A 82 -11.09 13.17 13.92
C LYS A 82 -12.60 13.17 13.71
N THR A 83 -13.35 12.66 14.69
CA THR A 83 -14.80 12.55 14.62
C THR A 83 -15.46 13.91 14.47
N CYS A 84 -15.06 14.89 15.29
CA CYS A 84 -15.59 16.24 15.23
C CYS A 84 -15.35 16.91 13.87
N LEU A 85 -14.11 16.81 13.35
CA LEU A 85 -13.75 17.38 12.05
C LEU A 85 -14.53 16.75 10.89
N LEU A 86 -14.68 15.43 10.87
CA LEU A 86 -15.43 14.75 9.82
C LEU A 86 -16.92 15.06 9.89
N GLN A 87 -17.52 15.07 11.08
CA GLN A 87 -18.93 15.45 11.27
C GLN A 87 -19.19 16.88 10.87
N TRP A 88 -18.31 17.80 11.26
CA TRP A 88 -18.38 19.19 10.86
C TRP A 88 -18.30 19.37 9.34
N HIS A 89 -17.31 18.74 8.70
CA HIS A 89 -17.16 18.78 7.25
C HIS A 89 -18.42 18.25 6.55
N GLN A 90 -18.92 17.09 6.96
CA GLN A 90 -20.14 16.52 6.39
C GLN A 90 -21.36 17.44 6.52
N ARG A 91 -21.53 18.05 7.71
CA ARG A 91 -22.68 18.92 7.99
C ARG A 91 -22.67 20.22 7.20
N PHE A 92 -21.51 20.84 7.05
CA PHE A 92 -21.44 22.21 6.52
C PHE A 92 -20.89 22.30 5.09
N CYS A 93 -20.10 21.35 4.66
CA CYS A 93 -19.45 21.41 3.34
C CYS A 93 -20.13 20.51 2.32
N GLY A 94 -20.96 19.54 2.75
CA GLY A 94 -21.73 18.66 1.86
C GLY A 94 -20.85 17.81 0.94
N GLY A 95 -19.54 17.70 1.24
CA GLY A 95 -18.59 16.93 0.45
C GLY A 95 -18.84 15.42 0.53
N PRO A 96 -18.22 14.63 -0.35
CA PRO A 96 -18.36 13.19 -0.31
C PRO A 96 -17.88 12.69 1.06
N TYR A 97 -18.72 11.89 1.70
CA TYR A 97 -18.37 11.22 2.94
C TYR A 97 -17.17 10.29 2.72
N ASN A 98 -16.17 10.41 3.59
CA ASN A 98 -15.08 9.44 3.57
C ASN A 98 -15.61 8.09 4.06
N VAL A 99 -15.76 7.14 3.16
CA VAL A 99 -16.28 5.78 3.45
C VAL A 99 -15.49 5.05 4.53
N TRP A 100 -14.27 5.48 4.83
CA TRP A 100 -13.41 4.96 5.90
C TRP A 100 -13.60 5.66 7.25
N GLY A 101 -14.42 6.69 7.30
CA GLY A 101 -14.65 7.47 8.52
C GLY A 101 -13.33 7.97 9.14
N THR A 102 -13.10 7.64 10.41
CA THR A 102 -11.89 8.02 11.15
C THR A 102 -10.73 7.02 11.04
N LEU A 103 -10.86 5.93 10.29
CA LEU A 103 -9.81 4.93 10.09
C LEU A 103 -8.73 5.38 9.09
N ILE A 104 -8.26 6.62 9.19
CA ILE A 104 -7.26 7.19 8.30
C ILE A 104 -5.85 6.80 8.77
N GLY A 105 -5.03 6.29 7.87
CA GLY A 105 -3.61 5.99 8.11
C GLY A 105 -3.33 4.80 9.03
N VAL A 106 -4.31 3.90 9.25
CA VAL A 106 -4.16 2.66 10.02
C VAL A 106 -4.32 1.43 9.13
N ARG A 107 -3.78 0.30 9.60
CA ARG A 107 -4.06 -1.01 9.01
C ARG A 107 -5.42 -1.51 9.56
N PRO A 108 -6.53 -1.36 8.82
CA PRO A 108 -7.87 -1.52 9.40
C PRO A 108 -8.15 -2.95 9.84
N THR A 109 -7.61 -3.97 9.18
CA THR A 109 -7.79 -5.37 9.59
C THR A 109 -7.18 -5.68 10.96
N LYS A 110 -6.12 -4.97 11.39
CA LYS A 110 -5.56 -5.13 12.75
C LYS A 110 -6.55 -4.70 13.85
N LEU A 111 -7.37 -3.69 13.58
CA LEU A 111 -8.43 -3.29 14.50
C LEU A 111 -9.45 -4.42 14.66
N ILE A 112 -9.89 -4.99 13.54
CA ILE A 112 -10.86 -6.08 13.52
C ILE A 112 -10.33 -7.29 14.29
N HIS A 113 -9.09 -7.73 14.00
CA HIS A 113 -8.45 -8.84 14.75
C HIS A 113 -8.43 -8.58 16.25
N ARG A 114 -8.03 -7.38 16.68
CA ARG A 114 -7.98 -7.02 18.09
C ARG A 114 -9.36 -7.10 18.76
N LEU A 115 -10.42 -6.63 18.08
CA LEU A 115 -11.78 -6.69 18.62
C LEU A 115 -12.28 -8.13 18.73
N LEU A 116 -12.02 -8.97 17.73
CA LEU A 116 -12.32 -10.40 17.76
C LEU A 116 -11.53 -11.12 18.87
N ASP A 117 -10.26 -10.76 19.10
CA ASP A 117 -9.44 -11.32 20.18
C ASP A 117 -9.92 -10.91 21.59
N GLN A 118 -10.64 -9.78 21.69
CA GLN A 118 -11.34 -9.35 22.91
C GLN A 118 -12.66 -10.09 23.15
N GLY A 119 -13.05 -11.00 22.26
CA GLY A 119 -14.25 -11.83 22.38
C GLY A 119 -15.53 -11.22 21.81
N LEU A 120 -15.43 -10.11 21.07
CA LEU A 120 -16.60 -9.55 20.40
C LEU A 120 -17.05 -10.49 19.27
N SER A 121 -18.38 -10.64 19.12
CA SER A 121 -18.91 -11.36 17.96
C SER A 121 -18.70 -10.57 16.66
N PRO A 122 -18.68 -11.21 15.48
CA PRO A 122 -18.60 -10.51 14.20
C PRO A 122 -19.63 -9.38 14.03
N LYS A 123 -20.85 -9.59 14.55
CA LYS A 123 -21.91 -8.59 14.54
C LYS A 123 -21.54 -7.37 15.42
N ASP A 124 -21.07 -7.62 16.64
CA ASP A 124 -20.69 -6.55 17.56
C ASP A 124 -19.49 -5.78 17.07
N VAL A 125 -18.52 -6.46 16.43
CA VAL A 125 -17.37 -5.81 15.76
C VAL A 125 -17.86 -4.86 14.68
N LYS A 126 -18.78 -5.31 13.82
CA LYS A 126 -19.34 -4.49 12.74
C LYS A 126 -20.04 -3.24 13.30
N GLU A 127 -20.90 -3.45 14.28
CA GLU A 127 -21.62 -2.35 14.94
C GLU A 127 -20.65 -1.37 15.63
N TYR A 128 -19.67 -1.87 16.37
CA TYR A 128 -18.65 -1.06 17.03
C TYR A 128 -17.85 -0.22 16.05
N VAL A 129 -17.41 -0.79 14.91
CA VAL A 129 -16.61 -0.07 13.91
C VAL A 129 -17.45 1.01 13.21
N CYS A 130 -18.69 0.70 12.85
CA CYS A 130 -19.59 1.68 12.25
C CYS A 130 -19.90 2.84 13.19
N GLN A 131 -20.20 2.56 14.45
CA GLN A 131 -20.59 3.59 15.44
C GLN A 131 -19.38 4.40 15.95
N THR A 132 -18.25 3.72 16.22
CA THR A 132 -17.09 4.35 16.86
C THR A 132 -16.19 5.07 15.85
N TYR A 133 -16.01 4.48 14.67
CA TYR A 133 -15.10 5.00 13.65
C TYR A 133 -15.83 5.59 12.44
N HIS A 134 -17.15 5.54 12.42
CA HIS A 134 -17.99 6.06 11.32
C HIS A 134 -17.61 5.48 9.95
N VAL A 135 -17.12 4.24 9.92
CA VAL A 135 -16.85 3.53 8.66
C VAL A 135 -18.17 3.10 8.05
N GLU A 136 -18.29 3.24 6.73
CA GLU A 136 -19.46 2.77 6.00
C GLU A 136 -19.68 1.27 6.21
N GLU A 137 -20.93 0.85 6.32
CA GLU A 137 -21.29 -0.54 6.64
C GLU A 137 -20.73 -1.53 5.63
N SER A 138 -20.78 -1.21 4.35
CA SER A 138 -20.21 -2.04 3.27
C SER A 138 -18.69 -2.25 3.42
N LYS A 139 -17.97 -1.19 3.79
CA LYS A 139 -16.51 -1.23 4.02
C LYS A 139 -16.16 -1.97 5.30
N THR A 140 -17.00 -1.82 6.33
CA THR A 140 -16.83 -2.59 7.57
C THR A 140 -17.03 -4.07 7.33
N GLN A 141 -18.00 -4.45 6.48
CA GLN A 141 -18.21 -5.83 6.09
C GLN A 141 -17.02 -6.38 5.31
N ASP A 142 -16.49 -5.63 4.32
CA ASP A 142 -15.29 -6.01 3.58
C ASP A 142 -14.09 -6.28 4.52
N LEU A 143 -13.90 -5.41 5.54
CA LEU A 143 -12.82 -5.58 6.53
C LEU A 143 -13.03 -6.83 7.40
N LEU A 144 -14.25 -7.07 7.82
CA LEU A 144 -14.60 -8.21 8.65
C LEU A 144 -14.38 -9.53 7.90
N ASP A 145 -14.85 -9.60 6.65
CA ASP A 145 -14.68 -10.78 5.79
C ASP A 145 -13.20 -11.08 5.56
N MET A 146 -12.40 -10.05 5.23
CA MET A 146 -10.95 -10.21 5.10
C MET A 146 -10.29 -10.68 6.41
N ALA A 147 -10.67 -10.10 7.54
CA ALA A 147 -10.11 -10.50 8.82
C ALA A 147 -10.46 -11.95 9.16
N ILE A 148 -11.69 -12.41 8.87
CA ILE A 148 -12.10 -13.80 9.09
C ILE A 148 -11.26 -14.75 8.22
N ILE A 149 -11.05 -14.41 6.94
CA ILE A 149 -10.18 -15.19 6.03
C ILE A 149 -8.74 -15.24 6.56
N GLN A 150 -8.24 -14.12 7.11
CA GLN A 150 -6.89 -14.05 7.67
C GLN A 150 -6.70 -14.83 8.98
N ARG A 151 -7.78 -15.05 9.77
CA ARG A 151 -7.69 -15.65 11.12
C ARG A 151 -6.90 -16.96 11.18
N PRO A 152 -7.07 -17.94 10.30
CA PRO A 152 -6.27 -19.17 10.32
C PRO A 152 -4.77 -18.97 10.12
N TYR A 153 -4.38 -17.86 9.48
CA TYR A 153 -3.00 -17.54 9.11
C TYR A 153 -2.36 -16.51 10.04
N VAL A 154 -3.15 -15.79 10.85
CA VAL A 154 -2.65 -14.86 11.86
C VAL A 154 -2.24 -15.68 13.09
N LEU A 155 -1.03 -16.19 13.06
CA LEU A 155 -0.47 -17.01 14.12
C LEU A 155 -0.12 -16.14 15.33
N ASN A 156 -0.20 -16.74 16.53
CA ASN A 156 0.23 -16.07 17.75
C ASN A 156 1.77 -16.08 17.80
N PRO A 157 2.42 -14.95 17.65
CA PRO A 157 3.78 -14.85 17.11
C PRO A 157 4.90 -15.00 18.12
N LYS A 158 4.68 -15.57 19.31
CA LYS A 158 5.75 -15.58 20.34
C LYS A 158 7.04 -16.27 19.91
N LYS A 159 6.98 -17.18 18.94
CA LYS A 159 8.17 -17.92 18.45
C LYS A 159 8.20 -18.05 16.90
N ILE A 160 7.36 -17.32 16.21
CA ILE A 160 7.26 -17.38 14.74
C ILE A 160 7.67 -16.03 14.17
N ILE A 161 8.55 -16.05 13.17
CA ILE A 161 9.01 -14.85 12.47
C ILE A 161 8.84 -15.01 10.96
N SER A 162 8.69 -13.90 10.28
CA SER A 162 8.81 -13.77 8.82
C SER A 162 10.11 -13.06 8.50
N LEU A 163 10.86 -13.59 7.54
CA LEU A 163 12.12 -13.01 7.09
C LEU A 163 11.89 -12.16 5.84
N TYR A 164 12.30 -10.89 5.90
CA TYR A 164 12.35 -10.02 4.74
C TYR A 164 13.79 -9.69 4.37
N VAL A 165 14.17 -9.99 3.11
CA VAL A 165 15.49 -9.68 2.56
C VAL A 165 15.35 -8.58 1.51
N GLY A 166 15.86 -7.39 1.82
CA GLY A 166 15.78 -6.23 0.93
C GLY A 166 16.97 -6.13 -0.01
N ILE A 167 16.72 -6.18 -1.32
CA ILE A 167 17.73 -5.95 -2.37
C ILE A 167 17.52 -4.53 -2.93
N PRO A 168 18.38 -3.54 -2.59
CA PRO A 168 18.14 -2.14 -2.89
C PRO A 168 18.62 -1.73 -4.30
N TYR A 169 18.53 -2.61 -5.27
CA TYR A 169 18.99 -2.35 -6.64
C TYR A 169 17.86 -2.47 -7.65
N CYS A 170 17.89 -1.61 -8.67
CA CYS A 170 16.97 -1.63 -9.81
C CYS A 170 17.74 -1.40 -11.12
N PRO A 171 17.25 -1.93 -12.26
CA PRO A 171 17.84 -1.64 -13.57
C PRO A 171 17.57 -0.20 -14.04
N SER A 172 16.44 0.39 -13.63
CA SER A 172 16.05 1.78 -13.88
C SER A 172 15.12 2.31 -12.80
N HIS A 173 15.04 3.63 -12.61
CA HIS A 173 14.06 4.24 -11.71
C HIS A 173 12.72 4.43 -12.40
N CYS A 174 11.65 3.91 -11.79
CA CYS A 174 10.29 4.21 -12.22
C CYS A 174 9.84 5.56 -11.66
N MET A 175 9.10 6.34 -12.45
CA MET A 175 8.65 7.70 -12.08
C MET A 175 7.84 7.76 -10.79
N TYR A 176 7.01 6.75 -10.53
CA TYR A 176 6.13 6.69 -9.35
C TYR A 176 6.80 6.15 -8.09
N CYS A 177 7.98 5.51 -8.22
CA CYS A 177 8.58 4.75 -7.13
C CYS A 177 9.30 5.65 -6.13
N SER A 178 9.01 5.45 -4.85
CA SER A 178 9.65 6.15 -3.73
C SER A 178 10.57 5.27 -2.88
N PHE A 179 10.75 4.02 -3.27
CA PHE A 179 11.66 3.11 -2.58
C PHE A 179 13.11 3.59 -2.72
N PRO A 180 13.90 3.51 -1.65
CA PRO A 180 15.32 3.81 -1.73
C PRO A 180 16.02 2.69 -2.52
N SER A 181 16.26 2.94 -3.80
CA SER A 181 16.99 2.01 -4.66
C SER A 181 18.11 2.70 -5.40
N LYS A 182 19.16 1.95 -5.70
CA LYS A 182 20.30 2.35 -6.53
C LYS A 182 20.20 1.69 -7.90
N LEU A 183 20.77 2.33 -8.90
CA LEU A 183 20.87 1.76 -10.24
C LEU A 183 22.02 0.74 -10.26
N ILE A 184 21.70 -0.50 -10.59
CA ILE A 184 22.66 -1.62 -10.54
C ILE A 184 23.90 -1.38 -11.41
N PHE A 185 23.77 -0.73 -12.56
CA PHE A 185 24.87 -0.46 -13.47
C PHE A 185 25.86 0.62 -12.97
N GLN A 186 25.53 1.32 -11.87
CA GLN A 186 26.41 2.29 -11.22
C GLN A 186 27.34 1.65 -10.21
N GLU A 187 27.14 0.37 -9.89
CA GLU A 187 27.91 -0.37 -8.90
C GLU A 187 28.89 -1.33 -9.60
N ASP A 188 30.12 -1.39 -9.12
CA ASP A 188 31.08 -2.37 -9.59
C ASP A 188 30.84 -3.78 -9.02
N THR A 189 31.42 -4.79 -9.67
CA THR A 189 31.27 -6.18 -9.26
C THR A 189 31.77 -6.41 -7.83
N ALA A 190 32.86 -5.77 -7.42
CA ALA A 190 33.42 -5.94 -6.08
C ALA A 190 32.50 -5.34 -5.01
N PHE A 191 31.83 -4.24 -5.31
CA PHE A 191 30.82 -3.66 -4.42
C PHE A 191 29.62 -4.60 -4.24
N LEU A 192 29.09 -5.15 -5.33
CA LEU A 192 27.99 -6.11 -5.30
C LEU A 192 28.36 -7.40 -4.56
N GLN A 193 29.60 -7.87 -4.67
CA GLN A 193 30.12 -8.99 -3.89
C GLN A 193 30.13 -8.65 -2.39
N ARG A 194 30.68 -7.51 -1.99
CA ARG A 194 30.65 -7.07 -0.58
C ARG A 194 29.25 -6.92 -0.02
N PHE A 195 28.32 -6.41 -0.83
CA PHE A 195 26.90 -6.37 -0.45
C PHE A 195 26.34 -7.77 -0.19
N THR A 196 26.60 -8.71 -1.11
CA THR A 196 26.17 -10.13 -0.96
C THR A 196 26.78 -10.75 0.28
N ASP A 197 28.09 -10.56 0.53
CA ASP A 197 28.77 -11.06 1.73
C ASP A 197 28.16 -10.48 3.02
N ALA A 198 27.72 -9.22 3.00
CA ALA A 198 27.04 -8.60 4.15
C ALA A 198 25.67 -9.24 4.39
N VAL A 199 24.86 -9.41 3.34
CA VAL A 199 23.56 -10.10 3.44
C VAL A 199 23.69 -11.53 3.94
N GLU A 200 24.71 -12.27 3.48
CA GLU A 200 24.97 -13.63 3.98
C GLU A 200 25.32 -13.64 5.46
N ARG A 201 26.15 -12.70 5.94
CA ARG A 201 26.44 -12.56 7.39
C ARG A 201 25.20 -12.25 8.19
N ASP A 202 24.39 -11.27 7.75
CA ASP A 202 23.13 -10.95 8.42
C ASP A 202 22.20 -12.16 8.52
N LEU A 203 22.10 -12.96 7.44
CA LEU A 203 21.32 -14.19 7.44
C LEU A 203 21.87 -15.23 8.42
N GLN A 204 23.18 -15.39 8.52
CA GLN A 204 23.82 -16.30 9.49
C GLN A 204 23.57 -15.84 10.93
N ASP A 205 23.66 -14.54 11.21
CA ASP A 205 23.36 -13.97 12.53
C ASP A 205 21.89 -14.17 12.90
N ILE A 206 20.96 -14.02 11.94
CA ILE A 206 19.54 -14.33 12.15
C ILE A 206 19.34 -15.80 12.48
N ALA A 207 20.04 -16.73 11.81
CA ALA A 207 19.96 -18.16 12.12
C ALA A 207 20.42 -18.46 13.56
N LEU A 208 21.52 -17.85 14.01
CA LEU A 208 22.00 -17.97 15.38
C LEU A 208 20.98 -17.41 16.40
N LEU A 209 20.39 -16.26 16.12
CA LEU A 209 19.32 -15.69 16.96
C LEU A 209 18.09 -16.60 17.00
N CYS A 210 17.68 -17.17 15.86
CA CYS A 210 16.58 -18.13 15.81
C CYS A 210 16.86 -19.35 16.69
N GLN A 211 18.06 -19.89 16.63
CA GLN A 211 18.48 -21.02 17.46
C GLN A 211 18.49 -20.62 18.95
N GLN A 212 19.10 -19.50 19.29
CA GLN A 212 19.22 -19.01 20.68
C GLN A 212 17.86 -18.79 21.34
N TYR A 213 16.90 -18.22 20.62
CA TYR A 213 15.58 -17.85 21.18
C TYR A 213 14.48 -18.87 20.85
N GLY A 214 14.78 -19.93 20.13
CA GLY A 214 13.83 -20.96 19.68
C GLY A 214 12.79 -20.38 18.74
N LEU A 215 13.20 -19.48 17.82
CA LEU A 215 12.34 -18.88 16.82
C LEU A 215 12.28 -19.76 15.56
N GLN A 216 11.12 -19.77 14.90
CA GLN A 216 10.89 -20.48 13.64
C GLN A 216 10.57 -19.49 12.53
N ILE A 217 11.28 -19.61 11.41
CA ILE A 217 10.97 -18.86 10.20
C ILE A 217 9.77 -19.52 9.53
N HIS A 218 8.66 -18.79 9.39
CA HIS A 218 7.41 -19.25 8.80
C HIS A 218 7.26 -18.84 7.32
N SER A 219 7.83 -17.71 6.94
CA SER A 219 7.79 -17.21 5.57
C SER A 219 9.04 -16.39 5.25
N VAL A 220 9.42 -16.40 3.97
CA VAL A 220 10.52 -15.59 3.45
C VAL A 220 10.02 -14.73 2.30
N TYR A 221 10.42 -13.47 2.28
CA TYR A 221 10.13 -12.54 1.22
C TYR A 221 11.41 -11.81 0.79
N VAL A 222 11.86 -12.03 -0.45
CA VAL A 222 12.99 -11.32 -1.04
C VAL A 222 12.44 -10.27 -2.01
N GLY A 223 12.62 -9.01 -1.66
CA GLY A 223 12.03 -7.89 -2.38
C GLY A 223 12.87 -6.63 -2.30
N GLY A 224 12.22 -5.46 -2.38
CA GLY A 224 12.84 -4.14 -2.26
C GLY A 224 12.87 -3.36 -3.56
N GLY A 225 13.98 -3.37 -4.27
CA GLY A 225 14.09 -2.82 -5.62
C GLY A 225 13.66 -3.83 -6.67
N THR A 226 14.60 -4.58 -7.20
CA THR A 226 14.38 -5.67 -8.15
C THR A 226 15.42 -6.76 -7.89
N PRO A 227 15.13 -7.76 -7.05
CA PRO A 227 16.11 -8.78 -6.67
C PRO A 227 16.81 -9.46 -7.85
N THR A 228 16.06 -9.72 -8.92
CA THR A 228 16.56 -10.37 -10.14
C THR A 228 17.49 -9.49 -10.99
N CYS A 229 17.71 -8.23 -10.63
CA CYS A 229 18.73 -7.41 -11.30
C CYS A 229 20.15 -7.71 -10.81
N LEU A 230 20.32 -8.38 -9.64
CA LEU A 230 21.61 -8.86 -9.22
C LEU A 230 22.16 -9.90 -10.23
N PRO A 231 23.47 -9.92 -10.47
CA PRO A 231 24.10 -11.03 -11.19
C PRO A 231 23.67 -12.38 -10.60
N GLN A 232 23.29 -13.31 -11.48
CA GLN A 232 22.73 -14.60 -11.04
C GLN A 232 23.60 -15.33 -10.00
N PRO A 233 24.95 -15.40 -10.09
CA PRO A 233 25.76 -16.05 -9.07
C PRO A 233 25.63 -15.39 -7.68
N LEU A 234 25.44 -14.06 -7.61
CA LEU A 234 25.29 -13.35 -6.34
C LEU A 234 23.91 -13.56 -5.72
N LEU A 235 22.85 -13.50 -6.52
CA LEU A 235 21.49 -13.82 -6.04
C LEU A 235 21.40 -15.29 -5.61
N GLN A 236 22.04 -16.20 -6.35
CA GLN A 236 22.09 -17.63 -6.01
C GLN A 236 22.72 -17.86 -4.63
N ARG A 237 23.82 -17.20 -4.30
CA ARG A 237 24.47 -17.27 -2.98
C ARG A 237 23.50 -16.89 -1.85
N ILE A 238 22.79 -15.76 -2.01
CA ILE A 238 21.78 -15.30 -1.02
C ILE A 238 20.68 -16.37 -0.87
N VAL A 239 20.14 -16.84 -1.98
CA VAL A 239 19.06 -17.84 -1.99
C VAL A 239 19.52 -19.16 -1.36
N GLU A 240 20.74 -19.64 -1.64
CA GLU A 240 21.32 -20.84 -1.02
C GLU A 240 21.52 -20.66 0.50
N THR A 241 21.93 -19.48 0.93
CA THR A 241 22.08 -19.18 2.35
C THR A 241 20.73 -19.19 3.07
N ILE A 242 19.68 -18.63 2.46
CA ILE A 242 18.31 -18.71 2.97
C ILE A 242 17.84 -20.17 3.04
N GLN A 243 18.00 -20.93 1.95
CA GLN A 243 17.56 -22.34 1.84
C GLN A 243 18.08 -23.23 2.98
N LYS A 244 19.30 -22.99 3.45
CA LYS A 244 19.91 -23.73 4.56
C LYS A 244 19.24 -23.48 5.92
N GLN A 245 18.47 -22.41 6.05
CA GLN A 245 17.94 -21.91 7.33
C GLN A 245 16.43 -22.11 7.49
N ILE A 246 15.75 -22.52 6.43
CA ILE A 246 14.30 -22.59 6.38
C ILE A 246 13.79 -24.02 6.17
N PRO A 247 12.60 -24.37 6.69
CA PRO A 247 11.90 -25.60 6.31
C PRO A 247 11.57 -25.63 4.81
N SER A 248 11.41 -26.82 4.26
CA SER A 248 11.17 -27.03 2.81
C SER A 248 9.81 -26.60 2.31
N ASP A 249 8.84 -26.44 3.22
CA ASP A 249 7.41 -26.28 2.92
C ASP A 249 6.83 -24.91 3.30
N ILE A 250 7.69 -23.93 3.58
CA ILE A 250 7.25 -22.57 3.92
C ILE A 250 6.94 -21.72 2.69
N GLU A 251 6.16 -20.67 2.87
CA GLU A 251 5.97 -19.65 1.85
C GLU A 251 7.26 -18.89 1.59
N TRP A 252 7.77 -18.96 0.36
CA TRP A 252 8.98 -18.25 -0.05
C TRP A 252 8.77 -17.49 -1.34
N THR A 253 8.66 -16.18 -1.20
CA THR A 253 8.42 -15.24 -2.29
C THR A 253 9.72 -14.56 -2.74
N VAL A 254 9.91 -14.44 -4.06
CA VAL A 254 10.91 -13.56 -4.66
C VAL A 254 10.25 -12.62 -5.64
N GLU A 255 10.52 -11.32 -5.53
CA GLU A 255 10.09 -10.34 -6.52
C GLU A 255 10.99 -10.43 -7.76
N ALA A 256 10.44 -10.96 -8.83
CA ALA A 256 11.07 -10.92 -10.14
C ALA A 256 10.56 -9.74 -10.99
N GLY A 257 9.96 -8.79 -10.37
CA GLY A 257 9.18 -7.62 -10.76
C GLY A 257 9.33 -7.02 -12.16
N ARG A 258 10.39 -7.39 -12.90
CA ARG A 258 10.70 -6.82 -14.22
C ARG A 258 11.11 -7.89 -15.23
N PRO A 259 10.43 -7.97 -16.39
CA PRO A 259 10.75 -8.95 -17.44
C PRO A 259 12.19 -8.86 -17.98
N ASP A 260 12.76 -7.66 -17.97
CA ASP A 260 14.12 -7.39 -18.45
C ASP A 260 15.23 -7.92 -17.53
N THR A 261 14.91 -8.34 -16.31
CA THR A 261 15.88 -8.88 -15.35
C THR A 261 15.67 -10.37 -15.03
N ALA A 262 14.48 -10.91 -15.29
CA ALA A 262 14.10 -12.29 -14.95
C ALA A 262 14.34 -13.22 -16.15
N THR A 263 15.60 -13.63 -16.35
CA THR A 263 15.95 -14.60 -17.39
C THR A 263 15.42 -15.99 -17.06
N GLN A 264 15.34 -16.86 -18.07
CA GLN A 264 14.92 -18.25 -17.88
C GLN A 264 15.80 -18.99 -16.86
N ASP A 265 17.13 -18.81 -16.96
CA ASP A 265 18.09 -19.44 -16.04
C ASP A 265 17.94 -18.95 -14.61
N MET A 266 17.67 -17.63 -14.45
CA MET A 266 17.39 -17.03 -13.15
C MET A 266 16.13 -17.64 -12.51
N LEU A 267 15.04 -17.74 -13.26
CA LEU A 267 13.80 -18.35 -12.79
C LEU A 267 13.96 -19.83 -12.46
N ALA A 268 14.67 -20.57 -13.31
CA ALA A 268 14.98 -21.99 -13.08
C ALA A 268 15.80 -22.17 -11.79
N MET A 269 16.84 -21.37 -11.58
CA MET A 269 17.65 -21.39 -10.37
C MET A 269 16.79 -21.12 -9.12
N LEU A 270 15.96 -20.07 -9.14
CA LEU A 270 15.08 -19.76 -8.01
C LEU A 270 14.13 -20.93 -7.69
N ARG A 271 13.51 -21.52 -8.72
CA ARG A 271 12.58 -22.64 -8.55
C ARG A 271 13.26 -23.89 -8.00
N GLN A 272 14.46 -24.22 -8.50
CA GLN A 272 15.26 -25.37 -8.03
C GLN A 272 15.69 -25.21 -6.57
N ARG A 273 15.87 -23.98 -6.09
CA ARG A 273 16.24 -23.69 -4.69
C ARG A 273 15.06 -23.64 -3.72
N GLY A 274 13.84 -23.90 -4.19
CA GLY A 274 12.65 -24.00 -3.33
C GLY A 274 11.78 -22.76 -3.28
N VAL A 275 12.11 -21.69 -4.03
CA VAL A 275 11.20 -20.55 -4.19
C VAL A 275 9.88 -21.03 -4.80
N ASN A 276 8.78 -20.79 -4.10
CA ASN A 276 7.47 -21.29 -4.50
C ASN A 276 6.46 -20.19 -4.85
N ARG A 277 6.81 -18.94 -4.61
CA ARG A 277 6.02 -17.76 -5.02
C ARG A 277 6.91 -16.80 -5.79
N ILE A 278 6.45 -16.36 -6.96
CA ILE A 278 7.16 -15.39 -7.79
C ILE A 278 6.25 -14.22 -8.10
N SER A 279 6.78 -12.99 -8.06
CA SER A 279 5.99 -11.82 -8.37
C SER A 279 6.39 -11.24 -9.73
N VAL A 280 5.42 -11.15 -10.63
CA VAL A 280 5.51 -10.48 -11.93
C VAL A 280 4.78 -9.17 -11.80
N ASN A 281 5.48 -8.03 -11.87
CA ASN A 281 4.89 -6.73 -11.54
C ASN A 281 4.74 -5.84 -12.80
N PRO A 282 3.71 -6.07 -13.65
CA PRO A 282 3.50 -5.27 -14.84
C PRO A 282 3.16 -3.82 -14.49
N GLN A 283 2.44 -3.57 -13.43
CA GLN A 283 1.84 -2.32 -12.99
C GLN A 283 0.67 -1.87 -13.88
N THR A 284 0.73 -2.14 -15.16
CA THR A 284 -0.31 -1.94 -16.16
C THR A 284 0.04 -2.75 -17.42
N MET A 285 -0.95 -3.09 -18.22
CA MET A 285 -0.78 -3.77 -19.51
C MET A 285 -1.01 -2.82 -20.71
N GLN A 286 -0.91 -1.51 -20.49
CA GLN A 286 -0.96 -0.51 -21.56
C GLN A 286 0.44 0.04 -21.81
N GLN A 287 1.00 -0.22 -23.01
CA GLN A 287 2.36 0.19 -23.38
C GLN A 287 2.58 1.70 -23.21
N ARG A 288 1.60 2.52 -23.65
CA ARG A 288 1.68 3.99 -23.49
C ARG A 288 1.85 4.47 -22.06
N ILE A 289 1.31 3.72 -21.09
CA ILE A 289 1.45 4.04 -19.67
C ILE A 289 2.80 3.53 -19.14
N LEU A 290 3.25 2.33 -19.56
CA LEU A 290 4.58 1.80 -19.21
C LEU A 290 5.69 2.77 -19.64
N ASP A 291 5.62 3.26 -20.87
CA ASP A 291 6.56 4.23 -21.41
C ASP A 291 6.57 5.54 -20.58
N ARG A 292 5.36 6.03 -20.25
CA ARG A 292 5.17 7.26 -19.46
C ARG A 292 5.72 7.17 -18.05
N ILE A 293 5.63 6.02 -17.40
CA ILE A 293 6.15 5.83 -16.04
C ILE A 293 7.61 5.35 -16.01
N GLY A 294 8.29 5.30 -17.15
CA GLY A 294 9.70 4.97 -17.26
C GLY A 294 10.02 3.49 -17.08
N ARG A 295 9.07 2.60 -17.43
CA ARG A 295 9.33 1.16 -17.50
C ARG A 295 9.79 0.77 -18.89
N GLN A 296 11.00 0.19 -18.96
CA GLN A 296 11.71 -0.07 -20.23
C GLN A 296 11.35 -1.42 -20.88
N HIS A 297 10.31 -2.11 -20.40
CA HIS A 297 9.86 -3.37 -20.96
C HIS A 297 8.53 -3.22 -21.72
N THR A 298 8.27 -4.15 -22.60
CA THR A 298 7.02 -4.19 -23.36
C THR A 298 5.96 -5.05 -22.67
N VAL A 299 4.70 -4.84 -23.03
CA VAL A 299 3.59 -5.70 -22.60
C VAL A 299 3.83 -7.15 -23.02
N GLU A 300 4.35 -7.37 -24.23
CA GLU A 300 4.72 -8.69 -24.72
C GLU A 300 5.78 -9.37 -23.83
N ALA A 301 6.77 -8.63 -23.35
CA ALA A 301 7.76 -9.16 -22.43
C ALA A 301 7.14 -9.61 -21.08
N VAL A 302 6.08 -8.96 -20.62
CA VAL A 302 5.31 -9.39 -19.44
C VAL A 302 4.64 -10.74 -19.69
N TYR A 303 3.97 -10.93 -20.85
CA TYR A 303 3.37 -12.22 -21.22
C TYR A 303 4.43 -13.32 -21.28
N GLN A 304 5.55 -13.05 -21.93
CA GLN A 304 6.66 -14.02 -22.03
C GLN A 304 7.22 -14.39 -20.66
N MET A 305 7.39 -13.42 -19.77
CA MET A 305 7.83 -13.69 -18.42
C MET A 305 6.82 -14.53 -17.64
N TYR A 306 5.53 -14.18 -17.69
CA TYR A 306 4.48 -14.94 -17.06
C TYR A 306 4.48 -16.41 -17.54
N ASN A 307 4.55 -16.62 -18.85
CA ASN A 307 4.60 -17.96 -19.45
C ASN A 307 5.84 -18.75 -19.00
N ARG A 308 7.02 -18.11 -18.90
CA ARG A 308 8.22 -18.75 -18.32
C ARG A 308 8.00 -19.18 -16.88
N CYS A 309 7.38 -18.33 -16.04
CA CYS A 309 7.06 -18.72 -14.67
C CYS A 309 6.14 -19.94 -14.62
N ARG A 310 5.17 -20.04 -15.52
CA ARG A 310 4.30 -21.21 -15.64
C ARG A 310 5.06 -22.46 -16.11
N GLN A 311 5.92 -22.33 -17.09
CA GLN A 311 6.78 -23.44 -17.57
C GLN A 311 7.71 -23.96 -16.48
N MET A 312 8.21 -23.08 -15.60
CA MET A 312 9.02 -23.47 -14.43
C MET A 312 8.18 -24.03 -13.28
N ALA A 313 6.86 -24.16 -13.46
CA ALA A 313 5.94 -24.70 -12.47
C ALA A 313 6.03 -24.02 -11.08
N PHE A 314 6.12 -22.68 -11.05
CA PHE A 314 5.93 -21.95 -9.80
C PHE A 314 4.51 -22.18 -9.29
N PRO A 315 4.33 -22.66 -8.05
CA PRO A 315 3.00 -22.89 -7.48
C PRO A 315 2.13 -21.63 -7.40
N VAL A 316 2.77 -20.49 -7.15
CA VAL A 316 2.06 -19.21 -7.06
C VAL A 316 2.79 -18.16 -7.89
N VAL A 317 2.07 -17.59 -8.84
CA VAL A 317 2.47 -16.38 -9.56
C VAL A 317 1.58 -15.22 -9.08
N ASN A 318 2.22 -14.18 -8.56
CA ASN A 318 1.54 -12.93 -8.22
C ASN A 318 1.71 -11.91 -9.34
N MET A 319 0.68 -11.12 -9.60
CA MET A 319 0.75 -9.99 -10.52
C MET A 319 0.35 -8.69 -9.81
N ASP A 320 1.22 -7.65 -9.89
CA ASP A 320 0.97 -6.35 -9.27
C ASP A 320 0.52 -5.33 -10.31
N PHE A 321 -0.53 -4.59 -9.97
CA PHE A 321 -1.06 -3.47 -10.75
C PHE A 321 -1.18 -2.22 -9.89
N ILE A 322 -1.14 -1.05 -10.54
CA ILE A 322 -1.34 0.24 -9.88
C ILE A 322 -2.53 0.95 -10.52
N ALA A 323 -3.52 1.30 -9.71
CA ALA A 323 -4.61 2.20 -10.07
C ALA A 323 -4.19 3.66 -9.84
N GLY A 324 -4.43 4.53 -10.81
CA GLY A 324 -4.14 5.95 -10.71
C GLY A 324 -2.80 6.38 -11.30
N LEU A 325 -2.19 5.58 -12.17
CA LEU A 325 -0.99 6.00 -12.92
C LEU A 325 -1.31 7.21 -13.85
N PRO A 326 -0.33 8.09 -14.14
CA PRO A 326 -0.54 9.25 -14.98
C PRO A 326 -1.13 8.91 -16.35
N GLY A 327 -2.31 9.46 -16.66
CA GLY A 327 -3.05 9.24 -17.89
C GLY A 327 -3.72 7.89 -18.02
N GLN A 328 -3.82 7.13 -16.94
CA GLN A 328 -4.59 5.89 -16.88
C GLN A 328 -6.09 6.19 -16.80
N THR A 329 -6.90 5.41 -17.49
CA THR A 329 -8.35 5.50 -17.50
C THR A 329 -8.99 4.32 -16.81
N VAL A 330 -10.29 4.42 -16.54
CA VAL A 330 -11.09 3.33 -15.98
C VAL A 330 -11.10 2.13 -16.94
N GLU A 331 -11.12 2.39 -18.26
CA GLU A 331 -11.09 1.35 -19.29
C GLU A 331 -9.76 0.61 -19.32
N ASP A 332 -8.62 1.32 -19.19
CA ASP A 332 -7.32 0.67 -19.06
C ASP A 332 -7.28 -0.34 -17.90
N MET A 333 -7.95 0.00 -16.78
CA MET A 333 -8.00 -0.90 -15.64
C MET A 333 -8.95 -2.09 -15.88
N ARG A 334 -10.03 -1.89 -16.64
CA ARG A 334 -10.91 -2.98 -17.07
C ARG A 334 -10.13 -3.98 -17.94
N GLU A 335 -9.43 -3.49 -18.97
CA GLU A 335 -8.59 -4.31 -19.83
C GLU A 335 -7.51 -5.07 -19.03
N ASN A 336 -6.87 -4.41 -18.05
CA ASN A 336 -5.92 -5.08 -17.16
C ASN A 336 -6.56 -6.27 -16.44
N MET A 337 -7.77 -6.12 -15.93
CA MET A 337 -8.46 -7.20 -15.21
C MET A 337 -8.93 -8.31 -16.14
N GLU A 338 -9.32 -8.00 -17.37
CA GLU A 338 -9.64 -9.00 -18.39
C GLU A 338 -8.42 -9.86 -18.73
N ILE A 339 -7.24 -9.24 -18.87
CA ILE A 339 -5.97 -9.95 -19.07
C ILE A 339 -5.63 -10.83 -17.86
N VAL A 340 -5.80 -10.32 -16.64
CA VAL A 340 -5.62 -11.10 -15.41
C VAL A 340 -6.52 -12.32 -15.40
N CYS A 341 -7.80 -12.16 -15.77
CA CYS A 341 -8.76 -13.26 -15.84
C CYS A 341 -8.42 -14.29 -16.92
N GLN A 342 -7.74 -13.89 -18.00
CA GLN A 342 -7.24 -14.82 -19.04
C GLN A 342 -5.98 -15.57 -18.59
N LEU A 343 -5.08 -14.90 -17.90
CA LEU A 343 -3.82 -15.47 -17.42
C LEU A 343 -4.01 -16.38 -16.19
N HIS A 344 -5.03 -16.11 -15.36
CA HIS A 344 -5.31 -16.84 -14.13
C HIS A 344 -4.12 -16.95 -13.16
N PRO A 345 -3.48 -15.81 -12.75
CA PRO A 345 -2.49 -15.87 -11.68
C PRO A 345 -3.16 -16.26 -10.36
N GLU A 346 -2.43 -16.98 -9.48
CA GLU A 346 -2.98 -17.37 -8.17
C GLU A 346 -3.16 -16.18 -7.24
N ASN A 347 -2.42 -15.10 -7.45
CA ASN A 347 -2.52 -13.88 -6.64
C ASN A 347 -2.49 -12.63 -7.51
N VAL A 348 -3.27 -11.63 -7.12
CA VAL A 348 -3.32 -10.32 -7.77
C VAL A 348 -3.26 -9.25 -6.70
N THR A 349 -2.35 -8.29 -6.86
CA THR A 349 -2.24 -7.13 -5.99
C THR A 349 -2.62 -5.86 -6.75
N ILE A 350 -3.58 -5.12 -6.25
CA ILE A 350 -3.97 -3.83 -6.80
C ILE A 350 -3.55 -2.74 -5.81
N HIS A 351 -2.55 -1.97 -6.19
CA HIS A 351 -2.10 -0.80 -5.45
C HIS A 351 -2.85 0.44 -5.90
N THR A 352 -3.05 1.38 -4.99
CA THR A 352 -3.41 2.76 -5.36
C THR A 352 -2.14 3.60 -5.42
N LEU A 353 -1.97 4.41 -6.46
CA LEU A 353 -0.83 5.31 -6.56
C LEU A 353 -0.80 6.26 -5.35
N ALA A 354 0.23 6.14 -4.53
CA ALA A 354 0.52 7.05 -3.44
C ALA A 354 1.68 7.96 -3.82
N LEU A 355 1.39 9.20 -4.17
CA LEU A 355 2.40 10.18 -4.58
C LEU A 355 3.21 10.66 -3.38
N LYS A 356 4.42 10.12 -3.24
CA LYS A 356 5.34 10.45 -2.15
C LYS A 356 6.43 11.44 -2.61
N LYS A 357 6.89 12.31 -1.70
CA LYS A 357 7.89 13.36 -1.98
C LYS A 357 9.19 12.83 -2.61
N ARG A 358 9.58 11.58 -2.32
CA ARG A 358 10.79 10.95 -2.87
C ARG A 358 10.61 10.41 -4.29
N ALA A 359 9.38 10.22 -4.76
CA ALA A 359 9.13 9.75 -6.12
C ALA A 359 9.45 10.85 -7.14
N PRO A 360 10.16 10.57 -8.25
CA PRO A 360 10.42 11.55 -9.29
C PRO A 360 9.15 12.24 -9.81
N LEU A 361 8.06 11.51 -9.89
CA LEU A 361 6.74 11.99 -10.33
C LEU A 361 6.22 13.15 -9.47
N PHE A 362 6.62 13.26 -8.19
CA PHE A 362 6.15 14.33 -7.29
C PHE A 362 6.50 15.72 -7.81
N HIS A 363 7.65 15.87 -8.47
CA HIS A 363 8.16 17.13 -9.02
C HIS A 363 8.05 17.20 -10.56
N HIS A 364 7.49 16.17 -11.20
CA HIS A 364 7.43 16.08 -12.66
C HIS A 364 6.07 16.58 -13.20
N PRO A 365 6.00 17.24 -14.37
CA PRO A 365 4.74 17.71 -14.98
C PRO A 365 3.70 16.60 -15.19
N LEU A 366 4.11 15.35 -15.38
CA LEU A 366 3.21 14.20 -15.48
C LEU A 366 2.31 14.03 -14.24
N ARG A 367 2.62 14.68 -13.13
CA ARG A 367 1.75 14.71 -11.95
C ARG A 367 0.36 15.27 -12.26
N GLU A 368 0.25 16.21 -13.18
CA GLU A 368 -1.03 16.81 -13.58
C GLU A 368 -1.93 15.83 -14.34
N ALA A 369 -1.36 14.76 -14.89
CA ALA A 369 -2.08 13.70 -15.57
C ALA A 369 -2.53 12.55 -14.64
N ILE A 370 -2.30 12.64 -13.32
CA ILE A 370 -2.80 11.68 -12.34
C ILE A 370 -4.33 11.80 -12.28
N PRO A 371 -5.06 10.68 -12.42
CA PRO A 371 -6.53 10.70 -12.32
C PRO A 371 -7.01 11.20 -10.96
N ASP A 372 -8.17 11.82 -10.95
CA ASP A 372 -8.80 12.26 -9.70
C ASP A 372 -9.27 11.08 -8.81
N ALA A 373 -9.66 11.40 -7.58
CA ALA A 373 -10.04 10.39 -6.60
C ALA A 373 -11.29 9.59 -7.01
N ASP A 374 -12.23 10.20 -7.75
CA ASP A 374 -13.44 9.52 -8.21
C ASP A 374 -13.12 8.51 -9.31
N THR A 375 -12.27 8.89 -10.25
CA THR A 375 -11.75 7.99 -11.29
C THR A 375 -11.00 6.80 -10.68
N VAL A 376 -10.13 7.05 -9.69
CA VAL A 376 -9.40 5.97 -8.99
C VAL A 376 -10.37 5.05 -8.22
N ARG A 377 -11.39 5.59 -7.58
CA ARG A 377 -12.44 4.78 -6.93
C ARG A 377 -13.18 3.90 -7.93
N ALA A 378 -13.50 4.42 -9.11
CA ALA A 378 -14.13 3.65 -10.18
C ALA A 378 -13.21 2.51 -10.66
N MET A 379 -11.91 2.79 -10.85
CA MET A 379 -10.91 1.76 -11.18
C MET A 379 -10.89 0.63 -10.15
N LEU A 380 -10.79 0.96 -8.86
CA LEU A 380 -10.78 -0.04 -7.78
C LEU A 380 -12.09 -0.83 -7.69
N SER A 381 -13.22 -0.18 -7.95
CA SER A 381 -14.52 -0.85 -7.99
C SER A 381 -14.58 -1.90 -9.11
N ILE A 382 -14.12 -1.55 -10.30
CA ILE A 382 -14.03 -2.48 -11.44
C ILE A 382 -13.11 -3.66 -11.11
N CYS A 383 -11.91 -3.40 -10.57
CA CYS A 383 -10.99 -4.46 -10.16
C CYS A 383 -11.68 -5.43 -9.19
N LYS A 384 -12.31 -4.90 -8.13
CA LYS A 384 -13.01 -5.72 -7.14
C LYS A 384 -14.11 -6.56 -7.79
N GLN A 385 -14.98 -5.95 -8.60
CA GLN A 385 -16.11 -6.63 -9.24
C GLN A 385 -15.64 -7.73 -10.19
N THR A 386 -14.69 -7.43 -11.08
CA THR A 386 -14.18 -8.40 -12.06
C THR A 386 -13.48 -9.57 -11.37
N LEU A 387 -12.60 -9.30 -10.39
CA LEU A 387 -11.89 -10.35 -9.68
C LEU A 387 -12.85 -11.23 -8.86
N GLN A 388 -13.87 -10.66 -8.20
CA GLN A 388 -14.87 -11.43 -7.48
C GLN A 388 -15.72 -12.32 -8.40
N GLN A 389 -16.09 -11.84 -9.59
CA GLN A 389 -16.80 -12.66 -10.60
C GLN A 389 -15.97 -13.86 -11.08
N HIS A 390 -14.64 -13.76 -11.01
CA HIS A 390 -13.71 -14.84 -11.35
C HIS A 390 -13.16 -15.60 -10.12
N VAL A 391 -13.93 -15.56 -9.02
CA VAL A 391 -13.68 -16.34 -7.79
C VAL A 391 -12.41 -15.95 -7.02
N TYR A 392 -11.83 -14.78 -7.30
CA TYR A 392 -10.77 -14.23 -6.46
C TYR A 392 -11.35 -13.71 -5.14
N ILE A 393 -10.68 -14.01 -4.05
CA ILE A 393 -11.11 -13.64 -2.69
C ILE A 393 -10.17 -12.56 -2.15
N PRO A 394 -10.67 -11.38 -1.74
CA PRO A 394 -9.83 -10.37 -1.12
C PRO A 394 -9.39 -10.84 0.27
N TYR A 395 -8.08 -10.89 0.49
CA TYR A 395 -7.53 -11.36 1.77
C TYR A 395 -6.63 -10.35 2.47
N TYR A 396 -6.30 -9.23 1.84
CA TYR A 396 -5.44 -8.20 2.41
C TYR A 396 -5.85 -6.80 1.94
N MET A 397 -5.67 -5.80 2.82
CA MET A 397 -5.87 -4.39 2.54
C MET A 397 -4.77 -3.57 3.24
N TYR A 398 -4.20 -2.63 2.49
CA TYR A 398 -3.18 -1.69 2.98
C TYR A 398 -3.78 -0.53 3.74
#